data_ec95e394ae6feb23d1c3e0b5569e4a6b
#
_entry.id   ec95e394ae6feb23d1c3e0b5569e4a6b
#
_cell.length_a   1.000
_cell.length_b   1.000
_cell.length_c   1.000
_cell.angle_alpha   90.00
_cell.angle_beta   90.00
_cell.angle_gamma   90.00
#
_symmetry.space_group_name_H-M   'P 1'
#
loop_
_entity.id
_entity.type
_entity.pdbx_description
1 polymer ?
#
loop_
_entity_poly.entity_id
_entity_poly.type
_entity_poly.pdbx_seq_one_letter_code
_entity_poly.pdbx_strand_id
1 'polypeptide(L)'
;MNTIKVAELFAGVGGFRLGLEGYSNPDHPEFDMPPAGPFETIWANQWEPPGNDSKQFAWRCYEERFGEGSCVNEDINKVLDAYEKGDIDIPDVDMVVGGFPCQDYSVAKPLAKAGGIEGKKGVLWWDIYRFLHLKEPRYVLLENVDRLLKSPASQRGRDFAIMLSCLSDLGYSVEWRVANSAEYGFPQRRKRVYIYAELTSESWGLEERISSGILSSALPIVKPEAFNDFMVPNDPYEATQSFNVGGKGKSPFGTAGAMSDFHVVTCDVVEDFRGERRTLGDVIVPPEEVPETFYIPEEKLERWRYLKGSKSEERVNKQTGFKYHYSEGSMAFPDLLTNPSRTILTGEGGSGASRFKHIVEIDGRYRRLVPDEFDQLQGFPKGWTNVGMTDGHRAFCMGNALVVGIPHLIGKQIAAQQR
;
A
#
# COMPACT_ATOMS: atom_id res chain seq x y z
N MET A 1 12.25 -24.36 -11.25
CA MET A 1 11.75 -23.75 -10.01
C MET A 1 10.31 -24.18 -9.86
N ASN A 2 9.88 -24.49 -8.65
CA ASN A 2 8.47 -24.77 -8.39
C ASN A 2 7.69 -23.45 -8.47
N THR A 3 6.45 -23.51 -8.93
CA THR A 3 5.53 -22.38 -8.91
C THR A 3 5.23 -21.97 -7.46
N ILE A 4 5.22 -20.67 -7.17
CA ILE A 4 4.80 -20.11 -5.89
C ILE A 4 3.33 -19.73 -6.04
N LYS A 5 2.45 -20.45 -5.39
CA LYS A 5 1.01 -20.18 -5.38
C LYS A 5 0.69 -19.02 -4.46
N VAL A 6 0.01 -18.01 -4.97
CA VAL A 6 -0.27 -16.75 -4.27
C VAL A 6 -1.76 -16.59 -3.98
N ALA A 7 -2.09 -16.13 -2.77
CA ALA A 7 -3.38 -15.54 -2.45
C ALA A 7 -3.23 -14.02 -2.32
N GLU A 8 -4.04 -13.25 -3.03
CA GLU A 8 -4.06 -11.78 -2.96
C GLU A 8 -5.27 -11.30 -2.17
N LEU A 9 -5.05 -10.76 -0.96
CA LEU A 9 -6.08 -10.20 -0.08
C LEU A 9 -6.21 -8.69 -0.33
N PHE A 10 -7.46 -8.18 -0.31
CA PHE A 10 -7.72 -6.76 -0.58
C PHE A 10 -7.12 -6.32 -1.92
N ALA A 11 -7.30 -7.15 -2.93
CA ALA A 11 -6.57 -7.15 -4.19
C ALA A 11 -6.67 -5.82 -4.98
N GLY A 12 -7.67 -4.98 -4.67
CA GLY A 12 -7.87 -3.71 -5.36
C GLY A 12 -8.05 -3.94 -6.86
N VAL A 13 -7.17 -3.33 -7.64
CA VAL A 13 -7.12 -3.49 -9.11
C VAL A 13 -5.96 -4.41 -9.55
N GLY A 14 -5.43 -5.24 -8.65
CA GLY A 14 -4.44 -6.29 -8.97
C GLY A 14 -2.99 -5.84 -8.99
N GLY A 15 -2.60 -4.90 -8.11
CA GLY A 15 -1.25 -4.37 -8.12
C GLY A 15 -0.16 -5.36 -7.71
N PHE A 16 -0.41 -6.24 -6.73
CA PHE A 16 0.54 -7.29 -6.37
C PHE A 16 0.62 -8.34 -7.47
N ARG A 17 -0.51 -8.83 -7.97
CA ARG A 17 -0.55 -9.82 -9.03
C ARG A 17 0.23 -9.35 -10.26
N LEU A 18 -0.07 -8.12 -10.72
CA LEU A 18 0.64 -7.53 -11.86
C LEU A 18 2.15 -7.44 -11.61
N GLY A 19 2.58 -7.02 -10.41
CA GLY A 19 3.99 -6.91 -10.05
C GLY A 19 4.72 -8.26 -10.00
N LEU A 20 4.04 -9.32 -9.55
CA LEU A 20 4.62 -10.67 -9.41
C LEU A 20 4.59 -11.46 -10.72
N GLU A 21 3.44 -11.48 -11.41
CA GLU A 21 3.23 -12.27 -12.62
C GLU A 21 3.69 -11.56 -13.90
N GLY A 22 3.88 -10.23 -13.83
CA GLY A 22 4.22 -9.42 -14.99
C GLY A 22 3.02 -9.09 -15.86
N TYR A 23 3.30 -8.49 -17.02
CA TYR A 23 2.31 -8.11 -18.03
C TYR A 23 2.93 -8.16 -19.42
N SER A 24 2.19 -8.66 -20.38
CA SER A 24 2.56 -8.57 -21.79
C SER A 24 1.31 -8.35 -22.63
N ASN A 25 1.38 -7.39 -23.52
CA ASN A 25 0.33 -7.09 -24.49
C ASN A 25 0.97 -6.80 -25.85
N PRO A 26 0.73 -7.67 -26.87
CA PRO A 26 1.28 -7.47 -28.20
C PRO A 26 0.91 -6.14 -28.87
N ASP A 27 -0.22 -5.55 -28.51
CA ASP A 27 -0.69 -4.26 -29.03
C ASP A 27 -0.04 -3.06 -28.34
N HIS A 28 0.53 -3.27 -27.14
CA HIS A 28 1.12 -2.26 -26.28
C HIS A 28 2.40 -2.75 -25.60
N PRO A 29 3.43 -3.15 -26.38
CA PRO A 29 4.67 -3.72 -25.82
C PRO A 29 5.48 -2.73 -24.97
N GLU A 30 5.20 -1.44 -25.07
CA GLU A 30 5.80 -0.39 -24.24
C GLU A 30 5.44 -0.52 -22.74
N PHE A 31 4.40 -1.30 -22.41
CA PHE A 31 3.99 -1.60 -21.04
C PHE A 31 4.39 -2.99 -20.57
N ASP A 32 5.09 -3.75 -21.42
CA ASP A 32 5.52 -5.11 -21.05
C ASP A 32 6.40 -5.08 -19.79
N MET A 33 6.08 -5.95 -18.86
CA MET A 33 6.84 -6.19 -17.64
C MET A 33 7.06 -7.69 -17.48
N PRO A 34 8.31 -8.17 -17.44
CA PRO A 34 8.56 -9.59 -17.25
C PRO A 34 8.07 -10.03 -15.85
N PRO A 35 7.71 -11.31 -15.66
CA PRO A 35 7.37 -11.82 -14.33
C PRO A 35 8.56 -11.67 -13.38
N ALA A 36 8.28 -11.40 -12.10
CA ALA A 36 9.29 -11.32 -11.05
C ALA A 36 9.91 -12.69 -10.73
N GLY A 37 9.16 -13.74 -10.96
CA GLY A 37 9.53 -15.12 -10.71
C GLY A 37 8.40 -16.08 -11.09
N PRO A 38 8.43 -17.34 -10.63
CA PRO A 38 7.41 -18.34 -10.93
C PRO A 38 6.18 -18.17 -10.01
N PHE A 39 5.61 -16.98 -9.95
CA PHE A 39 4.42 -16.70 -9.15
C PHE A 39 3.15 -16.97 -9.95
N GLU A 40 2.14 -17.51 -9.27
CA GLU A 40 0.81 -17.76 -9.83
C GLU A 40 -0.25 -17.40 -8.77
N THR A 41 -1.04 -16.36 -8.99
CA THR A 41 -2.16 -16.00 -8.12
C THR A 41 -3.33 -16.93 -8.42
N ILE A 42 -3.55 -17.87 -7.52
CA ILE A 42 -4.59 -18.90 -7.64
C ILE A 42 -5.86 -18.56 -6.87
N TRP A 43 -5.82 -17.53 -6.02
CA TRP A 43 -6.96 -17.03 -5.26
C TRP A 43 -6.79 -15.55 -4.96
N ALA A 44 -7.87 -14.79 -5.07
CA ALA A 44 -7.90 -13.37 -4.70
C ALA A 44 -9.23 -12.99 -4.06
N ASN A 45 -9.21 -11.96 -3.21
CA ASN A 45 -10.42 -11.38 -2.61
C ASN A 45 -10.37 -9.86 -2.67
N GLN A 46 -11.47 -9.27 -3.18
CA GLN A 46 -11.69 -7.83 -3.18
C GLN A 46 -13.17 -7.54 -2.92
N TRP A 47 -13.43 -6.72 -1.91
CA TRP A 47 -14.79 -6.29 -1.58
C TRP A 47 -14.79 -4.87 -0.99
N GLU A 48 -15.78 -4.09 -1.39
CA GLU A 48 -16.00 -2.73 -0.91
C GLU A 48 -17.31 -2.69 -0.12
N PRO A 49 -17.29 -2.20 1.16
CA PRO A 49 -18.46 -2.23 2.02
C PRO A 49 -19.61 -1.40 1.45
N PRO A 50 -20.88 -1.82 1.63
CA PRO A 50 -22.05 -1.08 1.17
C PRO A 50 -22.10 0.36 1.73
N GLY A 51 -22.45 1.31 0.87
CA GLY A 51 -22.59 2.73 1.22
C GLY A 51 -21.48 3.63 0.68
N ASN A 52 -20.28 3.10 0.41
CA ASN A 52 -19.19 3.84 -0.23
C ASN A 52 -19.13 3.57 -1.74
N ASP A 53 -19.26 2.32 -2.14
CA ASP A 53 -19.35 1.93 -3.54
C ASP A 53 -20.07 0.58 -3.73
N SER A 54 -21.38 0.64 -3.95
CA SER A 54 -22.19 -0.55 -4.28
C SER A 54 -21.84 -1.19 -5.63
N LYS A 55 -20.99 -0.53 -6.43
CA LYS A 55 -20.65 -0.97 -7.80
C LYS A 55 -19.41 -1.85 -7.87
N GLN A 56 -18.66 -1.99 -6.78
CA GLN A 56 -17.49 -2.87 -6.71
C GLN A 56 -16.50 -2.64 -7.86
N PHE A 57 -16.12 -1.38 -8.11
CA PHE A 57 -15.33 -1.03 -9.28
C PHE A 57 -13.91 -1.64 -9.28
N ALA A 58 -13.28 -1.74 -8.12
CA ALA A 58 -11.96 -2.35 -8.02
C ALA A 58 -12.03 -3.83 -8.38
N TRP A 59 -12.99 -4.57 -7.82
CA TRP A 59 -13.22 -5.97 -8.17
C TRP A 59 -13.52 -6.15 -9.66
N ARG A 60 -14.41 -5.32 -10.25
CA ARG A 60 -14.70 -5.39 -11.69
C ARG A 60 -13.47 -5.16 -12.56
N CYS A 61 -12.61 -4.21 -12.14
CA CYS A 61 -11.36 -3.98 -12.83
C CYS A 61 -10.45 -5.22 -12.76
N TYR A 62 -10.38 -5.86 -11.60
CA TYR A 62 -9.60 -7.08 -11.42
C TYR A 62 -10.10 -8.21 -12.34
N GLU A 63 -11.39 -8.49 -12.33
CA GLU A 63 -12.02 -9.50 -13.19
C GLU A 63 -11.80 -9.22 -14.69
N GLU A 64 -11.94 -7.96 -15.12
CA GLU A 64 -11.70 -7.56 -16.51
C GLU A 64 -10.24 -7.79 -16.94
N ARG A 65 -9.28 -7.63 -16.01
CA ARG A 65 -7.85 -7.75 -16.30
C ARG A 65 -7.32 -9.18 -16.20
N PHE A 66 -7.86 -9.97 -15.29
CA PHE A 66 -7.33 -11.30 -14.98
C PHE A 66 -8.30 -12.45 -15.30
N GLY A 67 -9.48 -12.14 -15.78
CA GLY A 67 -10.51 -13.10 -16.20
C GLY A 67 -11.64 -13.27 -15.19
N GLU A 68 -12.80 -13.69 -15.69
CA GLU A 68 -14.00 -13.95 -14.89
C GLU A 68 -13.73 -15.06 -13.85
N GLY A 69 -14.14 -14.84 -12.60
CA GLY A 69 -13.93 -15.78 -11.49
C GLY A 69 -12.54 -15.74 -10.88
N SER A 70 -11.68 -14.77 -11.30
CA SER A 70 -10.32 -14.64 -10.77
C SER A 70 -10.27 -14.02 -9.37
N CYS A 71 -11.39 -13.44 -8.88
CA CYS A 71 -11.43 -12.74 -7.61
C CYS A 71 -12.77 -12.90 -6.89
N VAL A 72 -12.76 -13.34 -5.64
CA VAL A 72 -13.95 -13.44 -4.79
C VAL A 72 -14.42 -12.06 -4.37
N ASN A 73 -15.69 -11.73 -4.67
CA ASN A 73 -16.30 -10.45 -4.30
C ASN A 73 -17.26 -10.62 -3.11
N GLU A 74 -16.70 -10.81 -1.93
CA GLU A 74 -17.44 -10.90 -0.66
C GLU A 74 -16.54 -10.39 0.48
N ASP A 75 -17.17 -9.96 1.57
CA ASP A 75 -16.49 -9.62 2.83
C ASP A 75 -15.62 -10.79 3.30
N ILE A 76 -14.32 -10.54 3.43
CA ILE A 76 -13.32 -11.58 3.78
C ILE A 76 -13.68 -12.29 5.07
N ASN A 77 -14.28 -11.61 6.06
CA ASN A 77 -14.70 -12.22 7.30
C ASN A 77 -15.77 -13.31 7.07
N LYS A 78 -16.75 -13.04 6.18
CA LYS A 78 -17.76 -14.04 5.81
C LYS A 78 -17.18 -15.19 4.99
N VAL A 79 -16.20 -14.88 4.12
CA VAL A 79 -15.49 -15.91 3.34
C VAL A 79 -14.77 -16.88 4.26
N LEU A 80 -14.05 -16.37 5.27
CA LEU A 80 -13.36 -17.19 6.26
C LEU A 80 -14.35 -17.97 7.16
N ASP A 81 -15.49 -17.36 7.54
CA ASP A 81 -16.55 -18.07 8.26
C ASP A 81 -17.13 -19.26 7.47
N ALA A 82 -17.34 -19.08 6.18
CA ALA A 82 -17.82 -20.15 5.29
C ALA A 82 -16.76 -21.25 5.08
N TYR A 83 -15.49 -20.87 4.96
CA TYR A 83 -14.38 -21.82 4.88
C TYR A 83 -14.26 -22.69 6.13
N GLU A 84 -14.29 -22.10 7.33
CA GLU A 84 -14.20 -22.86 8.59
C GLU A 84 -15.42 -23.80 8.82
N LYS A 85 -16.59 -23.44 8.26
CA LYS A 85 -17.78 -24.32 8.27
C LYS A 85 -17.72 -25.43 7.24
N GLY A 86 -16.78 -25.36 6.29
CA GLY A 86 -16.68 -26.29 5.17
C GLY A 86 -17.69 -26.03 4.04
N ASP A 87 -18.30 -24.84 4.01
CA ASP A 87 -19.26 -24.44 2.96
C ASP A 87 -18.57 -24.08 1.65
N ILE A 88 -17.33 -23.61 1.72
CA ILE A 88 -16.48 -23.28 0.57
C ILE A 88 -15.06 -23.78 0.79
N ASP A 89 -14.28 -23.86 -0.29
CA ASP A 89 -12.85 -24.17 -0.23
C ASP A 89 -12.01 -22.93 -0.56
N ILE A 90 -10.89 -22.76 0.14
CA ILE A 90 -9.81 -21.83 -0.19
C ILE A 90 -8.57 -22.68 -0.43
N PRO A 91 -7.94 -22.60 -1.61
CA PRO A 91 -6.79 -23.47 -1.92
C PRO A 91 -5.61 -23.21 -0.99
N ASP A 92 -4.74 -24.19 -0.82
CA ASP A 92 -3.46 -24.01 -0.15
C ASP A 92 -2.52 -23.18 -0.99
N VAL A 93 -1.88 -22.21 -0.37
CA VAL A 93 -1.02 -21.22 -1.01
C VAL A 93 0.35 -21.17 -0.33
N ASP A 94 1.37 -20.86 -1.13
CA ASP A 94 2.74 -20.70 -0.63
C ASP A 94 3.00 -19.26 -0.13
N MET A 95 2.24 -18.30 -0.65
CA MET A 95 2.43 -16.88 -0.36
C MET A 95 1.09 -16.14 -0.23
N VAL A 96 1.02 -15.24 0.75
CA VAL A 96 -0.07 -14.26 0.88
C VAL A 96 0.47 -12.87 0.61
N VAL A 97 -0.23 -12.12 -0.23
CA VAL A 97 0.04 -10.70 -0.47
C VAL A 97 -1.19 -9.85 -0.20
N GLY A 98 -1.02 -8.58 0.19
CA GLY A 98 -2.17 -7.70 0.39
C GLY A 98 -1.82 -6.28 0.81
N GLY A 99 -2.62 -5.32 0.34
CA GLY A 99 -2.59 -3.91 0.75
C GLY A 99 -3.84 -3.58 1.57
N PHE A 100 -3.76 -3.59 2.89
CA PHE A 100 -4.93 -3.40 3.75
C PHE A 100 -5.01 -1.97 4.31
N PRO A 101 -6.23 -1.42 4.52
CA PRO A 101 -6.39 -0.08 5.06
C PRO A 101 -5.92 0.04 6.50
N CYS A 102 -5.29 1.18 6.82
CA CYS A 102 -4.85 1.50 8.19
C CYS A 102 -6.05 1.88 9.07
N GLN A 103 -6.38 1.03 10.03
CA GLN A 103 -7.47 1.21 10.99
C GLN A 103 -6.97 1.04 12.43
N ASP A 104 -7.83 1.20 13.44
CA ASP A 104 -7.48 0.96 14.84
C ASP A 104 -7.39 -0.55 15.12
N TYR A 105 -6.21 -1.02 15.51
CA TYR A 105 -5.90 -2.44 15.76
C TYR A 105 -6.09 -2.86 17.24
N SER A 106 -6.65 -1.99 18.09
CA SER A 106 -6.81 -2.31 19.51
C SER A 106 -7.65 -3.56 19.76
N VAL A 107 -7.11 -4.47 20.56
CA VAL A 107 -7.84 -5.68 21.00
C VAL A 107 -8.70 -5.33 22.19
N ALA A 108 -10.01 -5.42 22.05
CA ALA A 108 -10.95 -5.12 23.14
C ALA A 108 -11.04 -6.26 24.17
N LYS A 109 -10.67 -7.50 23.81
CA LYS A 109 -10.70 -8.70 24.69
C LYS A 109 -9.60 -9.70 24.27
N PRO A 110 -9.08 -10.53 25.20
CA PRO A 110 -8.15 -11.60 24.85
C PRO A 110 -8.76 -12.54 23.81
N LEU A 111 -8.00 -12.86 22.76
CA LEU A 111 -8.38 -13.80 21.69
C LEU A 111 -8.88 -15.16 22.24
N ALA A 112 -8.27 -15.66 23.31
CA ALA A 112 -8.65 -16.93 23.98
C ALA A 112 -10.04 -16.91 24.65
N LYS A 113 -10.66 -15.73 24.83
CA LYS A 113 -11.99 -15.57 25.43
C LYS A 113 -13.05 -15.04 24.47
N ALA A 114 -12.67 -14.73 23.24
CA ALA A 114 -13.58 -14.35 22.20
C ALA A 114 -14.12 -15.62 21.52
N GLY A 115 -15.17 -16.17 22.08
CA GLY A 115 -16.03 -17.10 21.34
C GLY A 115 -16.68 -16.35 20.19
N GLY A 116 -16.08 -16.40 18.99
CA GLY A 116 -16.48 -15.64 17.82
C GLY A 116 -16.09 -14.16 17.90
N ILE A 117 -15.48 -13.66 16.85
CA ILE A 117 -15.06 -12.26 16.69
C ILE A 117 -16.29 -11.38 16.49
N GLU A 118 -17.09 -11.16 17.53
CA GLU A 118 -18.05 -10.05 17.62
C GLU A 118 -17.35 -8.79 18.15
N GLY A 119 -16.20 -8.45 17.56
CA GLY A 119 -15.54 -7.17 17.76
C GLY A 119 -15.86 -6.26 16.59
N LYS A 120 -16.24 -5.02 16.86
CA LYS A 120 -16.60 -3.97 15.90
C LYS A 120 -16.04 -4.23 14.48
N LYS A 121 -16.94 -4.40 13.49
CA LYS A 121 -16.61 -4.47 12.07
C LYS A 121 -15.48 -3.49 11.74
N GLY A 122 -14.34 -4.00 11.23
CA GLY A 122 -13.47 -3.12 10.51
C GLY A 122 -11.98 -3.15 10.82
N VAL A 123 -11.43 -4.12 11.54
CA VAL A 123 -9.97 -4.22 11.62
C VAL A 123 -9.52 -5.41 10.76
N LEU A 124 -9.30 -5.14 9.47
CA LEU A 124 -8.94 -6.14 8.47
C LEU A 124 -7.62 -6.90 8.76
N TRP A 125 -6.82 -6.39 9.70
CA TRP A 125 -5.66 -7.12 10.22
C TRP A 125 -6.05 -8.47 10.84
N TRP A 126 -7.16 -8.54 11.57
CA TRP A 126 -7.59 -9.79 12.21
C TRP A 126 -8.05 -10.83 11.21
N ASP A 127 -8.57 -10.38 10.06
CA ASP A 127 -8.91 -11.28 8.95
C ASP A 127 -7.63 -11.80 8.26
N ILE A 128 -6.58 -10.96 8.13
CA ILE A 128 -5.26 -11.42 7.67
C ILE A 128 -4.69 -12.44 8.65
N TYR A 129 -4.64 -12.13 9.96
CA TYR A 129 -4.12 -13.02 10.97
C TYR A 129 -4.86 -14.38 10.97
N ARG A 130 -6.20 -14.36 10.87
CA ARG A 130 -7.04 -15.55 10.74
C ARG A 130 -6.70 -16.35 9.47
N PHE A 131 -6.55 -15.68 8.33
CA PHE A 131 -6.15 -16.32 7.08
C PHE A 131 -4.78 -16.99 7.20
N LEU A 132 -3.79 -16.29 7.76
CA LEU A 132 -2.45 -16.84 8.00
C LEU A 132 -2.48 -18.06 8.94
N HIS A 133 -3.28 -18.01 9.99
CA HIS A 133 -3.45 -19.15 10.92
C HIS A 133 -4.09 -20.36 10.24
N LEU A 134 -5.07 -20.15 9.34
CA LEU A 134 -5.80 -21.23 8.67
C LEU A 134 -5.01 -21.86 7.51
N LYS A 135 -4.15 -21.08 6.85
CA LYS A 135 -3.46 -21.52 5.60
C LYS A 135 -1.95 -21.69 5.77
N GLU A 136 -1.36 -21.15 6.81
CA GLU A 136 0.09 -21.27 7.13
C GLU A 136 1.01 -21.07 5.91
N PRO A 137 0.83 -20.02 5.08
CA PRO A 137 1.67 -19.81 3.89
C PRO A 137 3.11 -19.57 4.32
N ARG A 138 4.06 -20.09 3.53
CA ARG A 138 5.49 -19.86 3.81
C ARG A 138 5.88 -18.39 3.78
N TYR A 139 5.32 -17.63 2.84
CA TYR A 139 5.68 -16.24 2.59
C TYR A 139 4.49 -15.29 2.77
N VAL A 140 4.76 -14.12 3.32
CA VAL A 140 3.79 -13.03 3.45
C VAL A 140 4.43 -11.74 2.96
N LEU A 141 3.73 -10.98 2.11
CA LEU A 141 4.16 -9.64 1.69
C LEU A 141 2.98 -8.67 1.77
N LEU A 142 3.02 -7.78 2.74
CA LEU A 142 1.98 -6.81 2.99
C LEU A 142 2.45 -5.38 2.71
N GLU A 143 1.53 -4.52 2.29
CA GLU A 143 1.76 -3.09 2.10
C GLU A 143 0.81 -2.27 2.97
N ASN A 144 1.32 -1.18 3.52
CA ASN A 144 0.49 -0.20 4.24
C ASN A 144 1.11 1.20 4.19
N VAL A 145 0.38 2.20 4.68
CA VAL A 145 0.92 3.55 4.85
C VAL A 145 2.03 3.57 5.92
N ASP A 146 3.08 4.37 5.71
CA ASP A 146 4.24 4.47 6.60
C ASP A 146 3.89 4.89 8.03
N ARG A 147 2.78 5.63 8.22
CA ARG A 147 2.30 6.02 9.55
C ARG A 147 1.83 4.84 10.42
N LEU A 148 1.64 3.63 9.86
CA LEU A 148 1.36 2.41 10.62
C LEU A 148 2.41 2.21 11.72
N LEU A 149 3.69 2.43 11.41
CA LEU A 149 4.80 2.33 12.39
C LEU A 149 4.68 3.33 13.55
N LYS A 150 3.77 4.30 13.46
CA LYS A 150 3.56 5.38 14.45
C LYS A 150 2.12 5.44 14.97
N SER A 151 1.28 4.48 14.61
CA SER A 151 -0.13 4.41 15.00
C SER A 151 -0.28 3.69 16.34
N PRO A 152 -1.25 4.10 17.21
CA PRO A 152 -2.03 5.32 17.16
C PRO A 152 -1.28 6.54 17.73
N ALA A 153 -1.88 7.73 17.62
CA ALA A 153 -1.28 8.95 18.16
C ALA A 153 -1.11 8.94 19.69
N SER A 154 -2.01 8.26 20.40
CA SER A 154 -2.01 8.14 21.87
C SER A 154 -0.97 7.16 22.39
N GLN A 155 -0.55 6.17 21.59
CA GLN A 155 0.35 5.08 22.00
C GLN A 155 1.21 4.66 20.79
N ARG A 156 2.19 5.51 20.46
CA ARG A 156 2.96 5.41 19.21
C ARG A 156 3.63 4.06 19.00
N GLY A 157 3.32 3.42 17.87
CA GLY A 157 3.87 2.13 17.46
C GLY A 157 3.09 0.91 17.95
N ARG A 158 2.08 1.09 18.82
CA ARG A 158 1.28 -0.03 19.37
C ARG A 158 0.70 -0.92 18.29
N ASP A 159 0.08 -0.33 17.26
CA ASP A 159 -0.62 -1.11 16.23
C ASP A 159 0.35 -2.01 15.46
N PHE A 160 1.54 -1.52 15.17
CA PHE A 160 2.57 -2.33 14.51
C PHE A 160 3.17 -3.39 15.46
N ALA A 161 3.32 -3.08 16.75
CA ALA A 161 3.76 -4.07 17.74
C ALA A 161 2.75 -5.24 17.87
N ILE A 162 1.44 -4.97 17.82
CA ILE A 162 0.39 -6.00 17.79
C ILE A 162 0.54 -6.90 16.56
N MET A 163 0.79 -6.31 15.38
CA MET A 163 1.02 -7.07 14.15
C MET A 163 2.24 -7.99 14.25
N LEU A 164 3.35 -7.46 14.77
CA LEU A 164 4.57 -8.23 14.97
C LEU A 164 4.37 -9.35 16.00
N SER A 165 3.68 -9.07 17.12
CA SER A 165 3.31 -10.07 18.11
C SER A 165 2.50 -11.21 17.49
N CYS A 166 1.47 -10.89 16.71
CA CYS A 166 0.66 -11.86 15.99
C CYS A 166 1.46 -12.71 14.99
N LEU A 167 2.36 -12.09 14.21
CA LEU A 167 3.17 -12.82 13.25
C LEU A 167 4.17 -13.74 13.95
N SER A 168 4.80 -13.29 15.05
CA SER A 168 5.71 -14.12 15.82
C SER A 168 5.00 -15.30 16.51
N ASP A 169 3.79 -15.07 17.01
CA ASP A 169 2.94 -16.13 17.60
C ASP A 169 2.60 -17.24 16.61
N LEU A 170 2.45 -16.89 15.31
CA LEU A 170 2.27 -17.85 14.21
C LEU A 170 3.60 -18.47 13.70
N GLY A 171 4.75 -18.12 14.30
CA GLY A 171 6.06 -18.66 13.90
C GLY A 171 6.74 -17.93 12.74
N TYR A 172 6.28 -16.74 12.37
CA TYR A 172 6.91 -15.94 11.33
C TYR A 172 8.06 -15.09 11.87
N SER A 173 9.19 -15.10 11.16
CA SER A 173 10.19 -14.05 11.22
C SER A 173 9.85 -12.95 10.20
N VAL A 174 10.12 -11.70 10.54
CA VAL A 174 9.61 -10.52 9.81
C VAL A 174 10.71 -9.55 9.49
N GLU A 175 10.71 -8.95 8.30
CA GLU A 175 11.43 -7.73 7.98
C GLU A 175 10.46 -6.66 7.44
N TRP A 176 10.73 -5.39 7.70
CA TRP A 176 9.95 -4.28 7.16
C TRP A 176 10.83 -3.17 6.63
N ARG A 177 10.29 -2.44 5.66
CA ARG A 177 10.93 -1.30 5.03
C ARG A 177 9.93 -0.23 4.68
N VAL A 178 10.19 0.99 5.12
CA VAL A 178 9.51 2.16 4.56
C VAL A 178 10.26 2.59 3.31
N ALA A 179 9.58 2.52 2.17
CA ALA A 179 10.11 2.93 0.88
C ALA A 179 9.29 4.08 0.28
N ASN A 180 9.97 5.09 -0.24
CA ASN A 180 9.39 6.06 -1.14
C ASN A 180 9.70 5.62 -2.57
N SER A 181 8.70 5.28 -3.35
CA SER A 181 8.89 4.69 -4.68
C SER A 181 9.74 5.56 -5.63
N ALA A 182 9.68 6.88 -5.50
CA ALA A 182 10.53 7.79 -6.29
C ALA A 182 12.04 7.62 -6.00
N GLU A 183 12.39 7.16 -4.80
CA GLU A 183 13.78 6.90 -4.43
C GLU A 183 14.33 5.63 -5.09
N TYR A 184 13.45 4.78 -5.61
CA TYR A 184 13.77 3.52 -6.29
C TYR A 184 13.44 3.53 -7.78
N GLY A 185 13.41 4.71 -8.41
CA GLY A 185 13.30 4.86 -9.86
C GLY A 185 11.88 5.04 -10.39
N PHE A 186 10.84 5.06 -9.56
CA PHE A 186 9.46 5.19 -10.02
C PHE A 186 9.00 6.66 -10.09
N PRO A 187 8.04 7.00 -10.98
CA PRO A 187 7.70 8.40 -11.28
C PRO A 187 6.80 9.06 -10.21
N GLN A 188 6.58 8.43 -9.05
CA GLN A 188 5.71 8.95 -8.00
C GLN A 188 6.38 8.90 -6.62
N ARG A 189 6.32 10.00 -5.87
CA ARG A 189 6.68 10.06 -4.45
C ARG A 189 5.57 9.45 -3.62
N ARG A 190 5.57 8.12 -3.47
CA ARG A 190 4.61 7.36 -2.66
C ARG A 190 5.34 6.60 -1.57
N LYS A 191 5.16 7.05 -0.33
CA LYS A 191 5.83 6.46 0.84
C LYS A 191 4.93 5.40 1.47
N ARG A 192 5.45 4.15 1.55
CA ARG A 192 4.73 2.98 2.08
C ARG A 192 5.66 2.10 2.91
N VAL A 193 5.09 1.40 3.88
CA VAL A 193 5.79 0.30 4.55
C VAL A 193 5.45 -1.00 3.83
N TYR A 194 6.48 -1.75 3.48
CA TYR A 194 6.41 -3.14 3.02
C TYR A 194 6.85 -4.03 4.16
N ILE A 195 6.08 -5.08 4.40
CA ILE A 195 6.29 -6.06 5.49
C ILE A 195 6.41 -7.42 4.83
N TYR A 196 7.60 -7.99 4.87
CA TYR A 196 7.86 -9.35 4.42
C TYR A 196 7.96 -10.26 5.64
N ALA A 197 7.31 -11.41 5.62
CA ALA A 197 7.44 -12.41 6.66
C ALA A 197 7.63 -13.79 6.06
N GLU A 198 8.39 -14.64 6.75
CA GLU A 198 8.64 -16.03 6.36
C GLU A 198 8.39 -16.95 7.55
N LEU A 199 7.55 -17.98 7.32
CA LEU A 199 7.32 -19.04 8.28
C LEU A 199 8.58 -19.91 8.32
N THR A 200 9.34 -19.85 9.41
CA THR A 200 10.62 -20.50 9.55
C THR A 200 10.93 -20.82 11.00
N SER A 201 11.59 -21.97 11.22
CA SER A 201 12.18 -22.32 12.51
C SER A 201 13.62 -21.82 12.66
N GLU A 202 14.20 -21.22 11.60
CA GLU A 202 15.56 -20.69 11.65
C GLU A 202 15.57 -19.32 12.33
N SER A 203 16.49 -19.13 13.26
CA SER A 203 16.73 -17.82 13.87
C SER A 203 17.45 -16.90 12.90
N TRP A 204 16.91 -15.71 12.66
CA TRP A 204 17.55 -14.70 11.81
C TRP A 204 18.60 -13.86 12.55
N GLY A 205 19.71 -13.62 11.89
CA GLY A 205 20.63 -12.55 12.28
C GLY A 205 20.01 -11.19 11.94
N LEU A 206 19.34 -10.55 12.90
CA LEU A 206 18.43 -9.42 12.64
C LEU A 206 19.11 -8.20 12.00
N GLU A 207 20.29 -7.81 12.47
CA GLU A 207 21.08 -6.71 11.86
C GLU A 207 21.51 -7.03 10.43
N GLU A 208 21.94 -8.28 10.19
CA GLU A 208 22.29 -8.76 8.86
C GLU A 208 21.07 -8.76 7.95
N ARG A 209 19.92 -9.19 8.46
CA ARG A 209 18.65 -9.21 7.70
C ARG A 209 18.20 -7.81 7.26
N ILE A 210 18.36 -6.80 8.12
CA ILE A 210 18.11 -5.39 7.76
C ILE A 210 19.05 -4.94 6.64
N SER A 211 20.29 -5.39 6.64
CA SER A 211 21.35 -4.93 5.72
C SER A 211 21.36 -5.67 4.38
N SER A 212 20.99 -6.96 4.36
CA SER A 212 21.14 -7.85 3.20
C SER A 212 19.98 -8.83 2.99
N GLY A 213 18.86 -8.68 3.73
CA GLY A 213 17.66 -9.49 3.55
C GLY A 213 16.93 -9.21 2.24
N ILE A 214 15.72 -9.77 2.11
CA ILE A 214 14.86 -9.63 0.92
C ILE A 214 14.60 -8.17 0.59
N LEU A 215 14.17 -7.38 1.59
CA LEU A 215 13.79 -5.99 1.35
C LEU A 215 15.00 -5.11 1.03
N SER A 216 16.18 -5.35 1.61
CA SER A 216 17.39 -4.58 1.27
C SER A 216 17.98 -4.96 -0.08
N SER A 217 17.88 -6.24 -0.46
CA SER A 217 18.30 -6.70 -1.78
C SER A 217 17.40 -6.16 -2.90
N ALA A 218 16.09 -6.00 -2.61
CA ALA A 218 15.13 -5.41 -3.55
C ALA A 218 15.21 -3.88 -3.61
N LEU A 219 15.41 -3.25 -2.47
CA LEU A 219 15.36 -1.82 -2.23
C LEU A 219 16.66 -1.38 -1.54
N PRO A 220 17.75 -1.18 -2.29
CA PRO A 220 19.08 -0.92 -1.74
C PRO A 220 19.15 0.27 -0.80
N ILE A 221 19.96 0.13 0.27
CA ILE A 221 20.15 1.16 1.29
C ILE A 221 21.64 1.33 1.61
N VAL A 222 21.98 2.48 2.15
CA VAL A 222 23.23 2.66 2.85
C VAL A 222 23.23 1.77 4.10
N LYS A 223 24.31 1.00 4.31
CA LYS A 223 24.41 0.09 5.46
C LYS A 223 24.25 0.87 6.76
N PRO A 224 23.31 0.47 7.65
CA PRO A 224 23.13 1.14 8.94
C PRO A 224 24.31 0.89 9.89
N GLU A 225 24.60 1.87 10.75
CA GLU A 225 25.68 1.78 11.74
C GLU A 225 25.15 1.63 13.18
N ALA A 226 23.86 1.96 13.42
CA ALA A 226 23.27 1.93 14.75
C ALA A 226 21.83 1.36 14.68
N PHE A 227 21.48 0.58 15.69
CA PHE A 227 20.20 -0.09 15.79
C PHE A 227 19.57 0.14 17.17
N ASN A 228 18.23 0.13 17.20
CA ASN A 228 17.46 -0.05 18.43
C ASN A 228 17.10 -1.53 18.56
N ASP A 229 17.16 -2.03 19.78
CA ASP A 229 16.94 -3.43 20.13
C ASP A 229 15.93 -3.50 21.27
N PHE A 230 14.83 -4.26 21.10
CA PHE A 230 13.81 -4.44 22.12
C PHE A 230 12.93 -5.66 21.85
N MET A 231 12.14 -6.08 22.84
CA MET A 231 11.14 -7.13 22.71
C MET A 231 9.75 -6.51 22.47
N VAL A 232 8.97 -7.10 21.57
CA VAL A 232 7.52 -6.90 21.56
C VAL A 232 6.86 -7.92 22.51
N PRO A 233 5.71 -7.57 23.15
CA PRO A 233 4.99 -8.53 23.98
C PRO A 233 4.63 -9.79 23.18
N ASN A 234 4.67 -10.95 23.83
CA ASN A 234 4.30 -12.22 23.22
C ASN A 234 2.79 -12.46 23.16
N ASP A 235 2.01 -11.58 23.76
CA ASP A 235 0.55 -11.56 23.68
C ASP A 235 0.07 -10.25 23.02
N PRO A 236 -0.67 -10.29 21.90
CA PRO A 236 -1.26 -9.12 21.26
C PRO A 236 -2.14 -8.28 22.18
N TYR A 237 -2.80 -8.92 23.17
CA TYR A 237 -3.58 -8.21 24.18
C TYR A 237 -2.69 -7.43 25.13
N GLU A 238 -1.59 -8.01 25.60
CA GLU A 238 -0.59 -7.31 26.40
C GLU A 238 0.03 -6.14 25.61
N ALA A 239 0.35 -6.34 24.33
CA ALA A 239 0.82 -5.27 23.45
C ALA A 239 -0.17 -4.09 23.39
N THR A 240 -1.48 -4.38 23.36
CA THR A 240 -2.53 -3.35 23.38
C THR A 240 -2.50 -2.53 24.68
N GLN A 241 -2.21 -3.15 25.82
CA GLN A 241 -2.28 -2.51 27.13
C GLN A 241 -0.98 -1.78 27.54
N SER A 242 0.17 -2.39 27.22
CA SER A 242 1.44 -1.99 27.81
C SER A 242 2.44 -1.38 26.82
N PHE A 243 2.36 -1.70 25.50
CA PHE A 243 3.41 -1.31 24.57
C PHE A 243 3.54 0.21 24.44
N ASN A 244 4.74 0.71 24.75
CA ASN A 244 5.11 2.12 24.64
C ASN A 244 4.19 3.10 25.41
N VAL A 245 3.55 2.63 26.49
CA VAL A 245 2.81 3.50 27.41
C VAL A 245 3.80 4.49 28.06
N GLY A 246 3.53 5.80 27.91
CA GLY A 246 4.43 6.84 28.40
C GLY A 246 5.65 7.15 27.50
N GLY A 247 5.71 6.62 26.30
CA GLY A 247 6.81 6.78 25.32
C GLY A 247 6.99 8.18 24.72
N LYS A 248 6.56 9.23 25.41
CA LYS A 248 6.76 10.67 25.04
C LYS A 248 6.39 10.98 23.58
N GLY A 249 5.41 10.30 23.02
CA GLY A 249 4.90 10.53 21.66
C GLY A 249 5.82 10.08 20.52
N LYS A 250 6.86 9.26 20.79
CA LYS A 250 7.74 8.67 19.78
C LYS A 250 7.48 7.18 19.63
N SER A 251 7.49 6.69 18.39
CA SER A 251 7.51 5.25 18.09
C SER A 251 8.94 4.71 18.26
N PRO A 252 9.11 3.51 18.81
CA PRO A 252 10.43 2.86 18.86
C PRO A 252 10.86 2.28 17.51
N PHE A 253 9.93 2.13 16.55
CA PHE A 253 10.21 1.58 15.23
C PHE A 253 10.82 2.60 14.30
N GLY A 254 11.97 2.25 13.72
CA GLY A 254 12.61 2.96 12.61
C GLY A 254 11.99 2.61 11.26
N THR A 255 12.51 3.22 10.20
CA THR A 255 12.04 3.01 8.82
C THR A 255 12.39 1.64 8.24
N ALA A 256 13.26 0.89 8.90
CA ALA A 256 13.62 -0.50 8.62
C ALA A 256 13.76 -1.31 9.90
N GLY A 257 13.53 -2.61 9.82
CA GLY A 257 13.78 -3.50 10.94
C GLY A 257 13.54 -4.96 10.57
N ALA A 258 13.90 -5.81 11.52
CA ALA A 258 13.65 -7.24 11.48
C ALA A 258 13.21 -7.74 12.86
N MET A 259 12.46 -8.85 12.88
CA MET A 259 12.02 -9.52 14.09
C MET A 259 12.09 -11.03 13.93
N SER A 260 12.50 -11.72 14.95
CA SER A 260 12.41 -13.17 15.10
C SER A 260 12.16 -13.49 16.58
N ASP A 261 11.23 -14.38 16.88
CA ASP A 261 10.86 -14.78 18.25
C ASP A 261 10.64 -13.57 19.17
N PHE A 262 9.76 -12.65 18.75
CA PHE A 262 9.39 -11.40 19.45
C PHE A 262 10.54 -10.40 19.66
N HIS A 263 11.77 -10.76 19.33
CA HIS A 263 12.93 -9.88 19.40
C HIS A 263 13.01 -8.99 18.17
N VAL A 264 13.05 -7.69 18.37
CA VAL A 264 13.04 -6.64 17.34
C VAL A 264 14.35 -5.90 17.31
N VAL A 265 14.93 -5.80 16.11
CA VAL A 265 16.02 -4.85 15.80
C VAL A 265 15.55 -3.89 14.72
N THR A 266 15.79 -2.59 14.88
CA THR A 266 15.28 -1.58 13.95
C THR A 266 16.17 -0.34 13.87
N CYS A 267 16.13 0.35 12.73
CA CYS A 267 16.88 1.58 12.51
C CYS A 267 16.19 2.48 11.46
N ASP A 268 16.61 3.73 11.37
CA ASP A 268 16.30 4.54 10.21
C ASP A 268 17.34 4.30 9.11
N VAL A 269 16.90 4.24 7.86
CA VAL A 269 17.74 3.96 6.71
C VAL A 269 17.59 5.01 5.62
N VAL A 270 18.65 5.13 4.81
CA VAL A 270 18.71 6.00 3.63
C VAL A 270 18.84 5.10 2.40
N GLU A 271 18.15 5.45 1.31
CA GLU A 271 18.23 4.72 0.06
C GLU A 271 19.62 4.82 -0.59
N ASP A 272 20.03 3.78 -1.31
CA ASP A 272 21.27 3.72 -2.12
C ASP A 272 20.98 3.20 -3.54
N PHE A 273 19.88 3.63 -4.13
CA PHE A 273 19.51 3.26 -5.49
C PHE A 273 20.34 3.98 -6.54
N ARG A 274 20.96 3.22 -7.44
CA ARG A 274 21.87 3.72 -8.50
C ARG A 274 21.28 3.62 -9.91
N GLY A 275 20.03 3.17 -10.04
CA GLY A 275 19.36 3.03 -11.32
C GLY A 275 18.79 4.35 -11.87
N GLU A 276 18.17 4.24 -13.03
CA GLU A 276 17.45 5.35 -13.65
C GLU A 276 16.25 5.76 -12.82
N ARG A 277 15.97 7.07 -12.78
CA ARG A 277 14.85 7.65 -12.03
C ARG A 277 13.86 8.26 -13.01
N ARG A 278 12.68 7.68 -13.08
CA ARG A 278 11.58 8.20 -13.90
C ARG A 278 10.92 9.40 -13.23
N THR A 279 10.38 10.27 -14.05
CA THR A 279 9.76 11.54 -13.66
C THR A 279 8.29 11.59 -14.07
N LEU A 280 7.58 12.63 -13.70
CA LEU A 280 6.21 12.88 -14.15
C LEU A 280 6.14 13.00 -15.69
N GLY A 281 7.18 13.56 -16.32
CA GLY A 281 7.26 13.71 -17.78
C GLY A 281 7.23 12.39 -18.54
N ASP A 282 7.73 11.30 -17.92
CA ASP A 282 7.80 9.99 -18.57
C ASP A 282 6.45 9.26 -18.66
N VAL A 283 5.39 9.83 -18.06
CA VAL A 283 4.04 9.23 -18.05
C VAL A 283 2.98 10.16 -18.65
N ILE A 284 3.38 11.34 -19.12
CA ILE A 284 2.46 12.31 -19.74
C ILE A 284 2.00 11.77 -21.09
N VAL A 285 0.69 11.72 -21.26
CA VAL A 285 0.10 11.35 -22.54
C VAL A 285 0.16 12.52 -23.54
N PRO A 286 0.22 12.24 -24.85
CA PRO A 286 0.22 13.27 -25.89
C PRO A 286 -0.98 14.22 -25.79
N PRO A 287 -0.80 15.54 -26.07
CA PRO A 287 -1.87 16.53 -25.95
C PRO A 287 -3.15 16.18 -26.73
N GLU A 288 -3.03 15.52 -27.87
CA GLU A 288 -4.13 15.07 -28.73
C GLU A 288 -5.00 14.01 -28.10
N GLU A 289 -4.51 13.29 -27.10
CA GLU A 289 -5.27 12.29 -26.34
C GLU A 289 -5.96 12.89 -25.12
N VAL A 290 -5.71 14.16 -24.80
CA VAL A 290 -6.26 14.81 -23.60
C VAL A 290 -7.56 15.52 -23.92
N PRO A 291 -8.72 15.08 -23.36
CA PRO A 291 -9.98 15.77 -23.53
C PRO A 291 -9.91 17.23 -23.07
N GLU A 292 -10.55 18.14 -23.80
CA GLU A 292 -10.54 19.59 -23.49
C GLU A 292 -11.05 19.89 -22.07
N THR A 293 -11.93 19.06 -21.53
CA THR A 293 -12.45 19.17 -20.16
C THR A 293 -11.40 19.07 -19.06
N PHE A 294 -10.20 18.57 -19.36
CA PHE A 294 -9.07 18.51 -18.43
C PHE A 294 -8.26 19.80 -18.39
N TYR A 295 -8.33 20.62 -19.43
CA TYR A 295 -7.65 21.91 -19.46
C TYR A 295 -8.32 22.91 -18.52
N ILE A 296 -7.51 23.77 -17.91
CA ILE A 296 -7.97 24.82 -16.99
C ILE A 296 -8.19 26.08 -17.82
N PRO A 297 -9.40 26.62 -17.88
CA PRO A 297 -9.67 27.91 -18.54
C PRO A 297 -8.84 29.02 -17.91
N GLU A 298 -8.34 29.96 -18.74
CA GLU A 298 -7.45 31.02 -18.33
C GLU A 298 -8.08 31.88 -17.19
N GLU A 299 -9.36 32.19 -17.29
CA GLU A 299 -10.10 32.95 -16.30
C GLU A 299 -10.20 32.28 -14.92
N LYS A 300 -9.87 30.95 -14.83
CA LYS A 300 -9.86 30.18 -13.57
C LYS A 300 -8.46 30.03 -12.98
N LEU A 301 -7.39 30.36 -13.72
CA LEU A 301 -6.01 30.11 -13.29
C LEU A 301 -5.65 30.82 -11.97
N GLU A 302 -6.09 32.06 -11.76
CA GLU A 302 -5.83 32.77 -10.50
C GLU A 302 -6.42 32.03 -9.29
N ARG A 303 -7.65 31.51 -9.44
CA ARG A 303 -8.28 30.71 -8.39
C ARG A 303 -7.50 29.41 -8.12
N TRP A 304 -6.98 28.76 -9.16
CA TRP A 304 -6.16 27.56 -9.00
C TRP A 304 -4.86 27.89 -8.28
N ARG A 305 -4.15 28.95 -8.66
CA ARG A 305 -2.92 29.42 -8.00
C ARG A 305 -3.19 29.73 -6.51
N TYR A 306 -4.26 30.46 -6.21
CA TYR A 306 -4.66 30.75 -4.83
C TYR A 306 -4.89 29.46 -4.02
N LEU A 307 -5.63 28.49 -4.58
CA LEU A 307 -5.95 27.25 -3.88
C LEU A 307 -4.74 26.31 -3.72
N LYS A 308 -3.69 26.48 -4.50
CA LYS A 308 -2.41 25.76 -4.35
C LYS A 308 -1.37 26.51 -3.51
N GLY A 309 -1.59 27.81 -3.29
CA GLY A 309 -0.73 28.63 -2.43
C GLY A 309 -0.84 28.27 -0.95
N SER A 310 0.11 28.77 -0.16
CA SER A 310 0.05 28.65 1.30
C SER A 310 -1.14 29.44 1.86
N LYS A 311 -1.76 28.90 2.89
CA LYS A 311 -2.86 29.54 3.61
C LYS A 311 -2.59 29.50 5.10
N SER A 312 -2.93 30.61 5.75
CA SER A 312 -2.86 30.76 7.21
C SER A 312 -4.01 31.68 7.60
N GLU A 313 -5.13 31.11 8.02
CA GLU A 313 -6.37 31.88 8.25
C GLU A 313 -7.18 31.31 9.43
N GLU A 314 -7.91 32.17 10.12
CA GLU A 314 -8.90 31.70 11.09
C GLU A 314 -10.13 31.18 10.38
N ARG A 315 -10.56 29.97 10.79
CA ARG A 315 -11.79 29.33 10.32
C ARG A 315 -12.73 29.03 11.47
N VAL A 316 -14.01 28.97 11.14
CA VAL A 316 -15.06 28.59 12.08
C VAL A 316 -15.65 27.25 11.64
N ASN A 317 -15.66 26.27 12.54
CA ASN A 317 -16.42 25.06 12.31
C ASN A 317 -17.91 25.39 12.27
N LYS A 318 -18.53 25.15 11.12
CA LYS A 318 -19.96 25.53 10.89
C LYS A 318 -20.95 24.76 11.77
N GLN A 319 -20.57 23.60 12.29
CA GLN A 319 -21.45 22.78 13.14
C GLN A 319 -21.32 23.11 14.62
N THR A 320 -20.12 23.45 15.08
CA THR A 320 -19.84 23.68 16.52
C THR A 320 -19.60 25.14 16.88
N GLY A 321 -19.44 26.04 15.89
CA GLY A 321 -19.06 27.42 16.11
C GLY A 321 -17.60 27.63 16.58
N PHE A 322 -16.83 26.56 16.72
CA PHE A 322 -15.45 26.61 17.21
C PHE A 322 -14.52 27.29 16.19
N LYS A 323 -13.80 28.32 16.66
CA LYS A 323 -12.77 29.00 15.88
C LYS A 323 -11.45 28.26 15.99
N TYR A 324 -10.82 28.04 14.87
CA TYR A 324 -9.49 27.38 14.80
C TYR A 324 -8.62 28.03 13.73
N HIS A 325 -7.32 28.00 13.96
CA HIS A 325 -6.34 28.46 13.00
C HIS A 325 -6.07 27.36 11.98
N TYR A 326 -6.38 27.62 10.71
CA TYR A 326 -6.09 26.72 9.59
C TYR A 326 -4.79 27.14 8.92
N SER A 327 -3.85 26.23 8.83
CA SER A 327 -2.59 26.43 8.12
C SER A 327 -2.39 25.31 7.10
N GLU A 328 -2.11 25.68 5.86
CA GLU A 328 -1.78 24.75 4.76
C GLU A 328 -0.54 25.28 4.04
N GLY A 329 0.47 24.40 3.85
CA GLY A 329 1.64 24.72 3.06
C GLY A 329 1.32 24.87 1.57
N SER A 330 2.16 25.59 0.83
CA SER A 330 2.02 25.68 -0.63
C SER A 330 2.32 24.33 -1.31
N MET A 331 1.61 24.06 -2.39
CA MET A 331 1.90 23.01 -3.35
C MET A 331 2.51 23.63 -4.61
N ALA A 332 3.35 22.86 -5.33
CA ALA A 332 3.79 23.27 -6.64
C ALA A 332 2.60 23.51 -7.58
N PHE A 333 2.69 24.54 -8.40
CA PHE A 333 1.71 24.88 -9.43
C PHE A 333 2.41 25.62 -10.57
N PRO A 334 2.59 24.98 -11.74
CA PRO A 334 2.32 23.57 -12.04
C PRO A 334 3.29 22.61 -11.34
N ASP A 335 2.99 21.31 -11.41
CA ASP A 335 3.96 20.25 -11.10
C ASP A 335 5.01 20.20 -12.20
N LEU A 336 6.28 20.12 -11.83
CA LEU A 336 7.39 20.06 -12.78
C LEU A 336 7.49 18.65 -13.39
N LEU A 337 7.53 18.59 -14.72
CA LEU A 337 7.66 17.33 -15.46
C LEU A 337 8.98 16.62 -15.20
N THR A 338 10.03 17.35 -14.83
CA THR A 338 11.37 16.83 -14.50
C THR A 338 11.48 16.22 -13.11
N ASN A 339 10.43 16.30 -12.31
CA ASN A 339 10.38 15.73 -10.97
C ASN A 339 9.45 14.52 -10.92
N PRO A 340 9.67 13.59 -9.98
CA PRO A 340 8.64 12.60 -9.67
C PRO A 340 7.38 13.29 -9.16
N SER A 341 6.22 12.78 -9.56
CA SER A 341 4.91 13.23 -9.12
C SER A 341 4.76 13.15 -7.60
N ARG A 342 3.85 13.94 -7.04
CA ARG A 342 3.38 13.74 -5.66
C ARG A 342 2.51 12.48 -5.55
N THR A 343 2.23 12.04 -4.33
CA THR A 343 1.31 10.92 -4.06
C THR A 343 -0.10 11.24 -4.58
N ILE A 344 -0.68 10.32 -5.35
CA ILE A 344 -2.09 10.36 -5.75
C ILE A 344 -2.96 10.16 -4.51
N LEU A 345 -3.97 11.00 -4.34
CA LEU A 345 -4.95 10.92 -3.26
C LEU A 345 -6.27 10.37 -3.78
N THR A 346 -6.98 9.60 -2.96
CA THR A 346 -8.30 9.03 -3.29
C THR A 346 -9.37 10.07 -3.67
N GLY A 347 -9.20 11.32 -3.26
CA GLY A 347 -10.12 12.43 -3.55
C GLY A 347 -9.87 13.17 -4.87
N GLU A 348 -8.92 12.78 -5.70
CA GLU A 348 -8.50 13.56 -6.89
C GLU A 348 -9.38 13.41 -8.12
N GLY A 349 -10.44 12.66 -8.09
CA GLY A 349 -11.27 12.42 -9.28
C GLY A 349 -12.18 13.56 -9.75
N GLY A 350 -12.18 14.72 -9.10
CA GLY A 350 -13.08 15.82 -9.43
C GLY A 350 -12.44 16.92 -10.29
N SER A 351 -13.28 17.74 -10.97
CA SER A 351 -12.83 18.91 -11.72
C SER A 351 -12.50 20.13 -10.86
N GLY A 352 -12.74 20.06 -9.54
CA GLY A 352 -12.59 21.20 -8.63
C GLY A 352 -11.15 21.46 -8.18
N ALA A 353 -10.71 22.71 -8.25
CA ALA A 353 -9.35 23.13 -7.87
C ALA A 353 -8.96 22.78 -6.42
N SER A 354 -9.93 22.66 -5.49
CA SER A 354 -9.66 22.31 -4.09
C SER A 354 -9.32 20.83 -3.90
N ARG A 355 -9.85 19.96 -4.74
CA ARG A 355 -9.68 18.49 -4.63
C ARG A 355 -8.55 17.97 -5.50
N PHE A 356 -8.48 18.43 -6.76
CA PHE A 356 -7.47 17.99 -7.70
C PHE A 356 -6.09 18.58 -7.36
N LYS A 357 -5.06 17.74 -7.24
CA LYS A 357 -3.73 18.16 -6.78
C LYS A 357 -2.70 18.26 -7.91
N HIS A 358 -2.78 17.38 -8.90
CA HIS A 358 -1.81 17.26 -9.99
C HIS A 358 -2.17 18.16 -11.16
N ILE A 359 -1.40 19.20 -11.38
CA ILE A 359 -1.55 20.14 -12.49
C ILE A 359 -0.22 20.26 -13.21
N VAL A 360 -0.26 20.11 -14.53
CA VAL A 360 0.89 20.29 -15.41
C VAL A 360 0.67 21.43 -16.39
N GLU A 361 1.75 21.97 -16.90
CA GLU A 361 1.75 22.94 -18.01
C GLU A 361 2.43 22.28 -19.21
N ILE A 362 1.70 22.19 -20.32
CA ILE A 362 2.15 21.63 -21.60
C ILE A 362 1.83 22.67 -22.68
N ASP A 363 2.81 23.07 -23.46
CA ASP A 363 2.67 24.04 -24.56
C ASP A 363 1.97 25.35 -24.14
N GLY A 364 2.25 25.83 -22.93
CA GLY A 364 1.64 27.04 -22.37
C GLY A 364 0.21 26.88 -21.86
N ARG A 365 -0.33 25.67 -21.86
CA ARG A 365 -1.68 25.37 -21.34
C ARG A 365 -1.61 24.57 -20.05
N TYR A 366 -2.39 24.98 -19.05
CA TYR A 366 -2.49 24.26 -17.76
C TYR A 366 -3.59 23.22 -17.82
N ARG A 367 -3.28 22.01 -17.35
CA ARG A 367 -4.26 20.93 -17.29
C ARG A 367 -4.10 20.03 -16.07
N ARG A 368 -5.18 19.35 -15.73
CA ARG A 368 -5.17 18.23 -14.77
C ARG A 368 -4.57 17.00 -15.43
N LEU A 369 -4.03 16.09 -14.62
CA LEU A 369 -3.68 14.77 -15.13
C LEU A 369 -4.95 14.01 -15.52
N VAL A 370 -4.87 13.23 -16.59
CA VAL A 370 -5.92 12.28 -17.00
C VAL A 370 -5.79 10.95 -16.24
N PRO A 371 -6.85 10.15 -16.16
CA PRO A 371 -6.80 8.86 -15.45
C PRO A 371 -5.73 7.90 -15.95
N ASP A 372 -5.43 7.90 -17.25
CA ASP A 372 -4.37 7.08 -17.85
C ASP A 372 -2.96 7.43 -17.33
N GLU A 373 -2.74 8.69 -17.00
CA GLU A 373 -1.49 9.14 -16.37
C GLU A 373 -1.42 8.67 -14.91
N PHE A 374 -2.54 8.59 -14.20
CA PHE A 374 -2.59 8.00 -12.87
C PHE A 374 -2.31 6.50 -12.88
N ASP A 375 -2.85 5.76 -13.86
CA ASP A 375 -2.54 4.34 -14.04
C ASP A 375 -1.02 4.16 -14.18
N GLN A 376 -0.37 4.92 -15.07
CA GLN A 376 1.07 4.86 -15.33
C GLN A 376 1.94 5.34 -14.15
N LEU A 377 1.48 6.34 -13.37
CA LEU A 377 2.18 6.80 -12.16
C LEU A 377 2.28 5.71 -11.09
N GLN A 378 1.31 4.79 -11.05
CA GLN A 378 1.34 3.62 -10.19
C GLN A 378 2.05 2.42 -10.83
N GLY A 379 2.51 2.55 -12.09
CA GLY A 379 3.20 1.49 -12.83
C GLY A 379 2.27 0.47 -13.47
N PHE A 380 0.97 0.78 -13.59
CA PHE A 380 0.05 -0.01 -14.42
C PHE A 380 0.15 0.42 -15.88
N PRO A 381 -0.21 -0.44 -16.82
CA PRO A 381 -0.40 -0.07 -18.21
C PRO A 381 -1.41 1.08 -18.38
N LYS A 382 -1.22 1.91 -19.39
CA LYS A 382 -2.18 2.95 -19.77
C LYS A 382 -3.57 2.35 -19.98
N GLY A 383 -4.59 2.97 -19.41
CA GLY A 383 -5.97 2.51 -19.53
C GLY A 383 -6.33 1.32 -18.64
N TRP A 384 -5.47 0.93 -17.69
CA TRP A 384 -5.73 -0.21 -16.80
C TRP A 384 -7.08 -0.13 -16.10
N THR A 385 -7.42 1.04 -15.56
CA THR A 385 -8.70 1.28 -14.87
C THR A 385 -9.84 1.69 -15.80
N ASN A 386 -9.64 1.70 -17.12
CA ASN A 386 -10.67 2.06 -18.09
C ASN A 386 -11.61 0.87 -18.38
N VAL A 387 -12.40 0.48 -17.38
CA VAL A 387 -13.33 -0.66 -17.40
C VAL A 387 -14.76 -0.21 -17.08
N GLY A 388 -15.20 0.90 -17.67
CA GLY A 388 -16.57 1.42 -17.51
C GLY A 388 -16.82 2.18 -16.20
N MET A 389 -15.76 2.54 -15.46
CA MET A 389 -15.87 3.44 -14.30
C MET A 389 -15.63 4.91 -14.70
N THR A 390 -16.11 5.84 -13.88
CA THR A 390 -15.87 7.27 -14.10
C THR A 390 -14.42 7.66 -13.77
N ASP A 391 -13.95 8.80 -14.30
CA ASP A 391 -12.63 9.35 -13.99
C ASP A 391 -12.39 9.48 -12.48
N GLY A 392 -13.43 9.84 -11.72
CA GLY A 392 -13.38 9.92 -10.27
C GLY A 392 -13.12 8.57 -9.60
N HIS A 393 -13.72 7.51 -10.08
CA HIS A 393 -13.50 6.16 -9.56
C HIS A 393 -12.14 5.61 -9.99
N ARG A 394 -11.69 5.91 -11.22
CA ARG A 394 -10.34 5.58 -11.67
C ARG A 394 -9.28 6.20 -10.77
N ALA A 395 -9.37 7.51 -10.50
CA ALA A 395 -8.48 8.21 -9.59
C ALA A 395 -8.56 7.66 -8.15
N PHE A 396 -9.76 7.28 -7.68
CA PHE A 396 -9.95 6.65 -6.36
C PHE A 396 -9.21 5.31 -6.28
N CYS A 397 -9.34 4.45 -7.29
CA CYS A 397 -8.63 3.18 -7.37
C CYS A 397 -7.11 3.41 -7.33
N MET A 398 -6.58 4.34 -8.14
CA MET A 398 -5.16 4.65 -8.17
C MET A 398 -4.65 5.32 -6.88
N GLY A 399 -5.49 6.09 -6.20
CA GLY A 399 -5.18 6.64 -4.87
C GLY A 399 -4.99 5.55 -3.80
N ASN A 400 -5.71 4.43 -3.91
CA ASN A 400 -5.58 3.27 -3.03
C ASN A 400 -4.49 2.28 -3.50
N ALA A 401 -4.23 2.18 -4.80
CA ALA A 401 -3.26 1.23 -5.35
C ALA A 401 -1.84 1.47 -4.86
N LEU A 402 -1.03 0.43 -4.88
CA LEU A 402 0.43 0.48 -4.68
C LEU A 402 1.17 0.77 -6.00
N VAL A 403 2.46 1.10 -5.91
CA VAL A 403 3.34 1.19 -7.09
C VAL A 403 3.81 -0.21 -7.46
N VAL A 404 3.31 -0.72 -8.59
CA VAL A 404 3.49 -2.11 -9.08
C VAL A 404 4.94 -2.57 -9.12
N GLY A 405 5.87 -1.67 -9.46
CA GLY A 405 7.27 -2.02 -9.56
C GLY A 405 7.93 -2.38 -8.22
N ILE A 406 7.41 -1.94 -7.06
CA ILE A 406 7.98 -2.31 -5.77
C ILE A 406 7.77 -3.79 -5.45
N PRO A 407 6.52 -4.35 -5.47
CA PRO A 407 6.35 -5.80 -5.32
C PRO A 407 7.07 -6.61 -6.40
N HIS A 408 7.25 -6.08 -7.62
CA HIS A 408 8.07 -6.73 -8.64
C HIS A 408 9.53 -6.90 -8.20
N LEU A 409 10.16 -5.83 -7.69
CA LEU A 409 11.53 -5.90 -7.18
C LEU A 409 11.66 -6.85 -5.99
N ILE A 410 10.70 -6.83 -5.07
CA ILE A 410 10.68 -7.73 -3.90
C ILE A 410 10.47 -9.18 -4.36
N GLY A 411 9.52 -9.43 -5.26
CA GLY A 411 9.25 -10.76 -5.82
C GLY A 411 10.47 -11.39 -6.48
N LYS A 412 11.28 -10.60 -7.21
CA LYS A 412 12.55 -11.08 -7.77
C LYS A 412 13.50 -11.64 -6.71
N GLN A 413 13.58 -10.99 -5.55
CA GLN A 413 14.46 -11.47 -4.47
C GLN A 413 13.89 -12.71 -3.79
N ILE A 414 12.57 -12.78 -3.57
CA ILE A 414 11.90 -13.98 -3.04
C ILE A 414 12.14 -15.18 -3.97
N ALA A 415 11.95 -15.00 -5.28
CA ALA A 415 12.18 -16.07 -6.26
C ALA A 415 13.66 -16.49 -6.35
N ALA A 416 14.60 -15.57 -6.15
CA ALA A 416 16.03 -15.87 -6.16
C ALA A 416 16.49 -16.72 -4.97
N GLN A 417 15.83 -16.61 -3.82
CA GLN A 417 16.14 -17.46 -2.64
C GLN A 417 15.70 -18.92 -2.79
N GLN A 418 14.84 -19.24 -3.75
CA GLN A 418 14.44 -20.63 -4.03
C GLN A 418 15.45 -21.40 -4.89
N ARG A 419 16.54 -20.79 -5.29
CA ARG A 419 17.63 -21.41 -6.03
C ARG A 419 18.67 -22.00 -5.09
#